data_af1cd495f21feb2576bab01d566daef6
#
_entry.id   af1cd495f21feb2576bab01d566daef6
#
_cell.length_a   1.000
_cell.length_b   1.000
_cell.length_c   1.000
_cell.angle_alpha   90.00
_cell.angle_beta   90.00
_cell.angle_gamma   90.00
#
_symmetry.space_group_name_H-M   'P 1'
#
loop_
_entity.id
_entity.type
_entity.pdbx_description
1 polymer ?
#
loop_
_entity_poly.entity_id
_entity_poly.type
_entity_poly.pdbx_seq_one_letter_code
_entity_poly.pdbx_strand_id
1 'polypeptide(L)'
;EHVFSVVLRPQHYIQAMVQFSVYAYWGYYWRPVYDHAWLMLAQLLFAYTFDMLLAWSRRREYSLGFGPFPIIFSINLFLWFRDDWFYMQFVMIAVGFMGKEYVRWNRDGRSSHIFNPSAFALGLFSLVLIVTNTTGLTWGQDIASTLTLAPNIYTFLFLVGLIVMYFFSITLVASMAAITLFGVSALYSAST
;
A
#
# COMPACT_ATOMS: atom_id res chain seq x y z
N GLU A 1 11.67 29.16 -8.28
CA GLU A 1 12.53 28.56 -7.26
C GLU A 1 11.86 27.27 -6.78
N HIS A 2 12.61 26.16 -6.73
CA HIS A 2 12.11 24.88 -6.23
C HIS A 2 12.38 24.80 -4.73
N VAL A 3 11.34 24.57 -3.94
CA VAL A 3 11.43 24.45 -2.49
C VAL A 3 11.56 22.98 -2.11
N PHE A 4 12.57 22.67 -1.31
CA PHE A 4 12.78 21.35 -0.74
C PHE A 4 12.70 21.45 0.78
N SER A 5 11.86 20.63 1.39
CA SER A 5 11.71 20.57 2.83
C SER A 5 11.79 19.12 3.34
N VAL A 6 12.23 18.93 4.57
CA VAL A 6 12.22 17.62 5.23
C VAL A 6 11.16 17.64 6.32
N VAL A 7 10.16 16.78 6.18
CA VAL A 7 9.04 16.70 7.11
C VAL A 7 8.89 15.27 7.61
N LEU A 8 9.33 15.01 8.82
CA LEU A 8 9.20 13.72 9.49
C LEU A 8 7.88 13.71 10.28
N ARG A 9 6.88 13.01 9.75
CA ARG A 9 5.60 12.81 10.45
C ARG A 9 5.67 11.53 11.28
N PRO A 10 5.47 11.59 12.61
CA PRO A 10 5.53 10.40 13.48
C PRO A 10 4.64 9.25 13.00
N GLN A 11 3.46 9.57 12.47
CA GLN A 11 2.51 8.57 11.97
C GLN A 11 3.11 7.70 10.86
N HIS A 12 3.79 8.31 9.88
CA HIS A 12 4.40 7.58 8.76
C HIS A 12 5.58 6.72 9.21
N TYR A 13 6.36 7.22 10.18
CA TYR A 13 7.45 6.46 10.77
C TYR A 13 6.92 5.21 11.50
N ILE A 14 5.91 5.39 12.37
CA ILE A 14 5.29 4.28 13.10
C ILE A 14 4.71 3.26 12.12
N GLN A 15 3.99 3.71 11.09
CA GLN A 15 3.43 2.82 10.08
C GLN A 15 4.53 2.06 9.32
N ALA A 16 5.61 2.72 8.93
CA ALA A 16 6.73 2.08 8.25
C ALA A 16 7.39 1.02 9.13
N MET A 17 7.61 1.32 10.41
CA MET A 17 8.19 0.36 11.37
C MET A 17 7.28 -0.85 11.61
N VAL A 18 5.97 -0.61 11.75
CA VAL A 18 4.97 -1.68 11.88
C VAL A 18 4.99 -2.58 10.65
N GLN A 19 4.94 -2.00 9.46
CA GLN A 19 4.96 -2.78 8.21
C GLN A 19 6.27 -3.54 8.06
N PHE A 20 7.40 -2.94 8.40
CA PHE A 20 8.70 -3.63 8.38
C PHE A 20 8.72 -4.84 9.33
N SER A 21 8.13 -4.74 10.53
CA SER A 21 8.03 -5.86 11.45
C SER A 21 7.16 -6.99 10.91
N VAL A 22 6.08 -6.67 10.18
CA VAL A 22 5.25 -7.65 9.48
C VAL A 22 6.05 -8.39 8.42
N TYR A 23 6.82 -7.68 7.60
CA TYR A 23 7.66 -8.30 6.56
C TYR A 23 8.78 -9.15 7.16
N ALA A 24 9.40 -8.70 8.25
CA ALA A 24 10.42 -9.48 8.94
C ALA A 24 9.85 -10.78 9.50
N TYR A 25 8.67 -10.72 10.12
CA TYR A 25 7.98 -11.88 10.66
C TYR A 25 7.51 -12.85 9.58
N TRP A 26 6.85 -12.33 8.53
CA TRP A 26 6.39 -13.14 7.40
C TRP A 26 7.55 -13.77 6.64
N GLY A 27 8.61 -13.01 6.32
CA GLY A 27 9.79 -13.48 5.61
C GLY A 27 10.59 -14.51 6.37
N TYR A 28 10.50 -14.57 7.69
CA TYR A 28 11.10 -15.65 8.49
C TYR A 28 10.46 -17.00 8.15
N TYR A 29 9.15 -17.04 7.90
CA TYR A 29 8.43 -18.26 7.53
C TYR A 29 8.36 -18.49 6.02
N TRP A 30 8.41 -17.44 5.21
CA TRP A 30 8.37 -17.54 3.75
C TRP A 30 9.50 -16.75 3.11
N ARG A 31 10.59 -17.45 2.80
CA ARG A 31 11.84 -16.88 2.32
C ARG A 31 11.74 -15.94 1.11
N PRO A 32 10.87 -16.19 0.11
CA PRO A 32 10.72 -15.29 -1.02
C PRO A 32 10.45 -13.82 -0.66
N VAL A 33 9.92 -13.53 0.54
CA VAL A 33 9.79 -12.14 1.02
C VAL A 33 11.16 -11.46 1.14
N TYR A 34 12.17 -12.17 1.64
CA TYR A 34 13.52 -11.62 1.75
C TYR A 34 14.23 -11.55 0.40
N ASP A 35 13.99 -12.53 -0.47
CA ASP A 35 14.54 -12.52 -1.83
C ASP A 35 13.98 -11.35 -2.64
N HIS A 36 12.71 -10.98 -2.39
CA HIS A 36 12.05 -9.81 -2.99
C HIS A 36 12.51 -8.46 -2.41
N ALA A 37 13.26 -8.45 -1.31
CA ALA A 37 13.64 -7.21 -0.61
C ALA A 37 14.44 -6.23 -1.48
N TRP A 38 15.30 -6.71 -2.38
CA TRP A 38 16.04 -5.86 -3.31
C TRP A 38 15.12 -5.16 -4.32
N LEU A 39 14.10 -5.85 -4.79
CA LEU A 39 13.10 -5.24 -5.67
C LEU A 39 12.25 -4.21 -4.91
N MET A 40 11.89 -4.48 -3.67
CA MET A 40 11.21 -3.49 -2.81
C MET A 40 12.08 -2.25 -2.57
N LEU A 41 13.39 -2.42 -2.37
CA LEU A 41 14.31 -1.29 -2.26
C LEU A 41 14.36 -0.46 -3.54
N ALA A 42 14.44 -1.12 -4.70
CA ALA A 42 14.39 -0.43 -6.00
C ALA A 42 13.07 0.32 -6.20
N GLN A 43 11.95 -0.27 -5.79
CA GLN A 43 10.63 0.36 -5.81
C GLN A 43 10.57 1.60 -4.89
N LEU A 44 11.18 1.55 -3.71
CA LEU A 44 11.28 2.71 -2.81
C LEU A 44 12.07 3.84 -3.45
N LEU A 45 13.23 3.55 -4.01
CA LEU A 45 14.05 4.56 -4.71
C LEU A 45 13.28 5.17 -5.88
N PHE A 46 12.62 4.34 -6.67
CA PHE A 46 11.73 4.80 -7.75
C PHE A 46 10.61 5.68 -7.23
N ALA A 47 9.92 5.26 -6.17
CA ALA A 47 8.80 5.98 -5.58
C ALA A 47 9.21 7.37 -5.07
N TYR A 48 10.34 7.47 -4.38
CA TYR A 48 10.88 8.77 -3.94
C TYR A 48 11.22 9.68 -5.12
N THR A 49 11.91 9.14 -6.13
CA THR A 49 12.29 9.90 -7.32
C THR A 49 11.04 10.35 -8.09
N PHE A 50 10.10 9.45 -8.30
CA PHE A 50 8.88 9.73 -9.04
C PHE A 50 7.97 10.74 -8.32
N ASP A 51 7.75 10.58 -7.01
CA ASP A 51 6.95 11.51 -6.18
C ASP A 51 7.59 12.90 -6.17
N MET A 52 8.93 12.97 -6.06
CA MET A 52 9.68 14.21 -6.11
C MET A 52 9.53 14.92 -7.46
N LEU A 53 9.76 14.22 -8.56
CA LEU A 53 9.65 14.80 -9.90
C LEU A 53 8.22 15.24 -10.21
N LEU A 54 7.24 14.44 -9.82
CA LEU A 54 5.83 14.76 -10.01
C LEU A 54 5.43 15.99 -9.19
N ALA A 55 5.84 16.07 -7.93
CA ALA A 55 5.57 17.21 -7.07
C ALA A 55 6.23 18.49 -7.58
N TRP A 56 7.48 18.43 -8.03
CA TRP A 56 8.20 19.57 -8.59
C TRP A 56 7.58 20.06 -9.91
N SER A 57 7.14 19.14 -10.77
CA SER A 57 6.48 19.52 -12.02
C SER A 57 5.14 20.23 -11.79
N ARG A 58 4.47 19.93 -10.68
CA ARG A 58 3.12 20.43 -10.39
C ARG A 58 3.08 21.62 -9.43
N ARG A 59 3.85 21.56 -8.35
CA ARG A 59 3.78 22.50 -7.22
C ARG A 59 5.07 23.28 -6.99
N ARG A 60 6.16 22.88 -7.61
CA ARG A 60 7.53 23.36 -7.37
C ARG A 60 7.99 23.18 -5.92
N GLU A 61 7.31 22.35 -5.17
CA GLU A 61 7.59 22.04 -3.76
C GLU A 61 7.64 20.53 -3.57
N TYR A 62 8.61 20.06 -2.81
CA TYR A 62 8.70 18.68 -2.40
C TYR A 62 9.05 18.56 -0.92
N SER A 63 8.30 17.73 -0.20
CA SER A 63 8.56 17.41 1.21
C SER A 63 9.05 15.98 1.33
N LEU A 64 10.33 15.82 1.63
CA LEU A 64 10.93 14.51 1.90
C LEU A 64 10.44 14.02 3.28
N GLY A 65 10.00 12.76 3.35
CA GLY A 65 9.57 12.11 4.57
C GLY A 65 9.29 10.62 4.35
N PHE A 66 8.71 9.95 5.34
CA PHE A 66 8.40 8.51 5.28
C PHE A 66 7.10 8.18 4.51
N GLY A 67 6.51 9.13 3.78
CA GLY A 67 5.25 8.91 3.04
C GLY A 67 5.27 7.78 2.01
N PRO A 68 6.33 7.63 1.18
CA PRO A 68 6.43 6.53 0.22
C PRO A 68 6.54 5.13 0.84
N PHE A 69 7.16 4.98 2.01
CA PHE A 69 7.30 3.67 2.66
C PHE A 69 5.97 2.94 2.86
N PRO A 70 4.98 3.52 3.56
CA PRO A 70 3.70 2.86 3.75
C PRO A 70 3.00 2.49 2.45
N ILE A 71 3.16 3.28 1.40
CA ILE A 71 2.56 3.01 0.10
C ILE A 71 3.17 1.76 -0.52
N ILE A 72 4.51 1.69 -0.59
CA ILE A 72 5.23 0.57 -1.19
C ILE A 72 5.01 -0.72 -0.40
N PHE A 73 5.14 -0.67 0.92
CA PHE A 73 4.89 -1.83 1.77
C PHE A 73 3.43 -2.31 1.69
N SER A 74 2.45 -1.40 1.63
CA SER A 74 1.05 -1.79 1.47
C SER A 74 0.80 -2.46 0.12
N ILE A 75 1.39 -1.97 -0.97
CA ILE A 75 1.25 -2.59 -2.30
C ILE A 75 1.83 -4.00 -2.26
N ASN A 76 3.06 -4.15 -1.78
CA ASN A 76 3.76 -5.42 -1.77
C ASN A 76 3.18 -6.45 -0.77
N LEU A 77 2.36 -6.05 0.19
CA LEU A 77 1.67 -6.98 1.08
C LEU A 77 0.56 -7.76 0.36
N PHE A 78 0.06 -7.25 -0.77
CA PHE A 78 -1.10 -7.83 -1.46
C PHE A 78 -0.78 -8.34 -2.86
N LEU A 79 0.15 -7.73 -3.58
CA LEU A 79 0.36 -8.05 -4.98
C LEU A 79 1.80 -7.83 -5.44
N TRP A 80 2.40 -8.88 -5.98
CA TRP A 80 3.66 -8.84 -6.73
C TRP A 80 3.41 -9.37 -8.13
N PHE A 81 4.01 -8.72 -9.11
CA PHE A 81 4.10 -9.30 -10.45
C PHE A 81 5.20 -10.38 -10.47
N ARG A 82 5.03 -11.39 -11.34
CA ARG A 82 6.04 -12.42 -11.57
C ARG A 82 7.30 -11.81 -12.20
N ASP A 83 8.41 -12.50 -12.11
CA ASP A 83 9.72 -11.99 -12.51
C ASP A 83 9.77 -11.49 -13.95
N ASP A 84 9.06 -12.15 -14.87
CA ASP A 84 8.94 -11.72 -16.28
C ASP A 84 8.17 -10.40 -16.44
N TRP A 85 7.39 -10.02 -15.44
CA TRP A 85 6.51 -8.84 -15.42
C TRP A 85 6.86 -7.84 -14.31
N PHE A 86 8.05 -7.96 -13.72
CA PHE A 86 8.45 -7.14 -12.56
C PHE A 86 8.32 -5.63 -12.80
N TYR A 87 8.51 -5.16 -14.05
CA TYR A 87 8.38 -3.74 -14.39
C TYR A 87 6.97 -3.19 -14.20
N MET A 88 5.94 -4.04 -14.27
CA MET A 88 4.56 -3.63 -14.01
C MET A 88 4.35 -3.20 -12.56
N GLN A 89 5.18 -3.65 -11.63
CA GLN A 89 5.18 -3.17 -10.26
C GLN A 89 5.49 -1.67 -10.20
N PHE A 90 6.46 -1.20 -10.97
CA PHE A 90 6.82 0.22 -11.06
C PHE A 90 5.70 1.04 -11.73
N VAL A 91 5.04 0.49 -12.75
CA VAL A 91 3.88 1.14 -13.38
C VAL A 91 2.73 1.29 -12.37
N MET A 92 2.44 0.24 -11.60
CA MET A 92 1.42 0.28 -10.55
C MET A 92 1.73 1.33 -9.49
N ILE A 93 2.99 1.44 -9.05
CA ILE A 93 3.46 2.46 -8.12
C ILE A 93 3.28 3.86 -8.71
N ALA A 94 3.69 4.08 -9.96
CA ALA A 94 3.52 5.36 -10.65
C ALA A 94 2.05 5.78 -10.72
N VAL A 95 1.15 4.84 -11.04
CA VAL A 95 -0.31 5.08 -11.05
C VAL A 95 -0.81 5.47 -9.66
N GLY A 96 -0.34 4.83 -8.60
CA GLY A 96 -0.68 5.19 -7.22
C GLY A 96 -0.28 6.62 -6.86
N PHE A 97 0.94 7.03 -7.22
CA PHE A 97 1.41 8.41 -6.98
C PHE A 97 0.72 9.43 -7.88
N MET A 98 0.43 9.09 -9.14
CA MET A 98 -0.40 9.93 -9.99
C MET A 98 -1.80 10.12 -9.40
N GLY A 99 -2.45 9.07 -8.92
CA GLY A 99 -3.73 9.17 -8.23
C GLY A 99 -3.68 10.10 -7.01
N LYS A 100 -2.62 10.00 -6.20
CA LYS A 100 -2.35 10.90 -5.06
C LYS A 100 -2.24 12.37 -5.49
N GLU A 101 -1.61 12.66 -6.63
CA GLU A 101 -1.33 14.02 -7.07
C GLU A 101 -2.48 14.64 -7.88
N TYR A 102 -3.14 13.86 -8.73
CA TYR A 102 -4.17 14.38 -9.64
C TYR A 102 -5.58 14.25 -9.09
N VAL A 103 -5.88 13.24 -8.26
CA VAL A 103 -7.22 13.02 -7.72
C VAL A 103 -7.30 13.62 -6.31
N ARG A 104 -7.54 14.92 -6.26
CA ARG A 104 -7.54 15.70 -5.02
C ARG A 104 -8.88 16.41 -4.82
N TRP A 105 -9.24 16.61 -3.56
CA TRP A 105 -10.39 17.38 -3.14
C TRP A 105 -9.93 18.65 -2.44
N ASN A 106 -10.53 19.78 -2.85
CA ASN A 106 -10.36 21.06 -2.17
C ASN A 106 -11.54 21.29 -1.24
N ARG A 107 -11.32 21.27 0.05
CA ARG A 107 -12.32 21.57 1.07
C ARG A 107 -11.73 22.57 2.07
N ASP A 108 -12.45 23.65 2.32
CA ASP A 108 -12.09 24.69 3.29
C ASP A 108 -10.64 25.22 3.13
N GLY A 109 -10.21 25.39 1.87
CA GLY A 109 -8.88 25.89 1.53
C GLY A 109 -7.74 24.85 1.69
N ARG A 110 -8.08 23.62 2.06
CA ARG A 110 -7.10 22.50 2.16
C ARG A 110 -7.30 21.52 1.01
N SER A 111 -6.22 21.28 0.28
CA SER A 111 -6.19 20.26 -0.77
C SER A 111 -5.66 18.94 -0.20
N SER A 112 -6.48 17.88 -0.27
CA SER A 112 -6.08 16.53 0.13
C SER A 112 -6.40 15.52 -0.97
N HIS A 113 -5.64 14.44 -1.05
CA HIS A 113 -5.96 13.33 -1.93
C HIS A 113 -7.21 12.59 -1.42
N ILE A 114 -8.06 12.14 -2.34
CA ILE A 114 -9.32 11.45 -2.01
C ILE A 114 -9.05 9.99 -1.68
N PHE A 115 -8.23 9.32 -2.49
CA PHE A 115 -7.94 7.90 -2.34
C PHE A 115 -6.63 7.66 -1.62
N ASN A 116 -6.57 6.57 -0.85
CA ASN A 116 -5.30 6.02 -0.41
C ASN A 116 -4.52 5.56 -1.66
N PRO A 117 -3.28 6.04 -1.89
CA PRO A 117 -2.53 5.76 -3.11
C PRO A 117 -2.30 4.28 -3.37
N SER A 118 -2.00 3.50 -2.33
CA SER A 118 -1.79 2.05 -2.45
C SER A 118 -3.10 1.33 -2.79
N ALA A 119 -4.20 1.66 -2.11
CA ALA A 119 -5.51 1.06 -2.36
C ALA A 119 -6.03 1.41 -3.77
N PHE A 120 -5.80 2.63 -4.24
CA PHE A 120 -6.16 3.06 -5.59
C PHE A 120 -5.41 2.25 -6.65
N ALA A 121 -4.09 2.13 -6.52
CA ALA A 121 -3.27 1.36 -7.44
C ALA A 121 -3.64 -0.13 -7.43
N LEU A 122 -3.73 -0.74 -6.25
CA LEU A 122 -4.12 -2.15 -6.09
C LEU A 122 -5.51 -2.41 -6.68
N GLY A 123 -6.49 -1.57 -6.38
CA GLY A 123 -7.86 -1.72 -6.87
C GLY A 123 -7.93 -1.66 -8.40
N LEU A 124 -7.26 -0.68 -9.01
CA LEU A 124 -7.24 -0.52 -10.46
C LEU A 124 -6.56 -1.70 -11.15
N PHE A 125 -5.37 -2.10 -10.70
CA PHE A 125 -4.63 -3.22 -11.29
C PHE A 125 -5.33 -4.56 -11.05
N SER A 126 -5.87 -4.80 -9.86
CA SER A 126 -6.64 -6.01 -9.58
C SER A 126 -7.88 -6.10 -10.47
N LEU A 127 -8.58 -5.00 -10.67
CA LEU A 127 -9.74 -4.97 -11.58
C LEU A 127 -9.33 -5.32 -13.01
N VAL A 128 -8.26 -4.73 -13.53
CA VAL A 128 -7.73 -5.02 -14.87
C VAL A 128 -7.35 -6.51 -14.98
N LEU A 129 -6.58 -7.03 -14.03
CA LEU A 129 -6.13 -8.43 -14.02
C LEU A 129 -7.30 -9.42 -13.98
N ILE A 130 -8.36 -9.11 -13.22
CA ILE A 130 -9.56 -9.95 -13.15
C ILE A 130 -10.34 -9.89 -14.46
N VAL A 131 -10.62 -8.69 -14.98
CA VAL A 131 -11.40 -8.53 -16.22
C VAL A 131 -10.68 -9.12 -17.43
N THR A 132 -9.36 -9.04 -17.47
CA THR A 132 -8.55 -9.64 -18.56
C THR A 132 -8.22 -11.12 -18.32
N ASN A 133 -8.62 -11.69 -17.18
CA ASN A 133 -8.28 -13.05 -16.78
C ASN A 133 -6.76 -13.33 -16.76
N THR A 134 -5.97 -12.33 -16.33
CA THR A 134 -4.51 -12.39 -16.30
C THR A 134 -3.92 -12.39 -14.88
N THR A 135 -4.70 -12.78 -13.89
CA THR A 135 -4.27 -12.86 -12.47
C THR A 135 -3.04 -13.76 -12.28
N GLY A 136 -2.83 -14.75 -13.15
CA GLY A 136 -1.66 -15.62 -13.16
C GLY A 136 -0.32 -14.91 -13.42
N LEU A 137 -0.33 -13.64 -13.89
CA LEU A 137 0.88 -12.80 -14.03
C LEU A 137 1.41 -12.30 -12.69
N THR A 138 0.72 -12.61 -11.60
CA THR A 138 1.05 -12.11 -10.26
C THR A 138 1.18 -13.25 -9.25
N TRP A 139 1.83 -12.95 -8.13
CA TRP A 139 1.93 -13.79 -6.94
C TRP A 139 0.78 -13.56 -5.95
N GLY A 140 -0.27 -12.82 -6.31
CA GLY A 140 -1.32 -12.42 -5.37
C GLY A 140 -1.99 -13.59 -4.65
N GLN A 141 -2.27 -14.70 -5.37
CA GLN A 141 -2.84 -15.91 -4.77
C GLN A 141 -1.85 -16.62 -3.83
N ASP A 142 -0.57 -16.71 -4.25
CA ASP A 142 0.49 -17.32 -3.44
C ASP A 142 0.71 -16.49 -2.16
N ILE A 143 0.77 -15.16 -2.28
CA ILE A 143 0.88 -14.24 -1.13
C ILE A 143 -0.24 -14.51 -0.12
N ALA A 144 -1.48 -14.56 -0.57
CA ALA A 144 -2.63 -14.82 0.30
C ALA A 144 -2.51 -16.16 1.04
N SER A 145 -2.05 -17.21 0.36
CA SER A 145 -1.86 -18.53 0.96
C SER A 145 -0.68 -18.57 1.94
N THR A 146 0.42 -17.89 1.65
CA THR A 146 1.65 -17.92 2.44
C THR A 146 1.59 -17.04 3.69
N LEU A 147 0.70 -16.07 3.74
CA LEU A 147 0.45 -15.32 4.98
C LEU A 147 -0.01 -16.24 6.13
N THR A 148 -0.64 -17.38 5.83
CA THR A 148 -1.05 -18.35 6.85
C THR A 148 0.09 -19.19 7.41
N LEU A 149 1.27 -19.19 6.79
CA LEU A 149 2.44 -19.95 7.25
C LEU A 149 3.00 -19.41 8.56
N ALA A 150 2.93 -18.10 8.76
CA ALA A 150 3.39 -17.46 10.00
C ALA A 150 2.34 -17.65 11.11
N PRO A 151 2.65 -18.32 12.22
CA PRO A 151 1.70 -18.56 13.31
C PRO A 151 1.10 -17.24 13.82
N ASN A 152 -0.21 -17.23 14.03
CA ASN A 152 -0.93 -16.07 14.58
C ASN A 152 -0.74 -14.75 13.82
N ILE A 153 -0.33 -14.78 12.54
CA ILE A 153 -0.04 -13.57 11.77
C ILE A 153 -1.26 -12.65 11.68
N TYR A 154 -2.46 -13.19 11.57
CA TYR A 154 -3.68 -12.39 11.52
C TYR A 154 -3.95 -11.64 12.83
N THR A 155 -3.67 -12.28 13.98
CA THR A 155 -3.73 -11.60 15.28
C THR A 155 -2.67 -10.50 15.37
N PHE A 156 -1.47 -10.79 14.90
CA PHE A 156 -0.38 -9.81 14.85
C PHE A 156 -0.76 -8.63 13.95
N LEU A 157 -1.22 -8.88 12.71
CA LEU A 157 -1.70 -7.84 11.78
C LEU A 157 -2.85 -7.01 12.37
N PHE A 158 -3.78 -7.66 13.06
CA PHE A 158 -4.88 -6.98 13.72
C PHE A 158 -4.38 -6.02 14.81
N LEU A 159 -3.52 -6.48 15.71
CA LEU A 159 -2.99 -5.66 16.81
C LEU A 159 -2.16 -4.48 16.30
N VAL A 160 -1.24 -4.71 15.36
CA VAL A 160 -0.44 -3.61 14.78
C VAL A 160 -1.30 -2.69 13.93
N GLY A 161 -2.32 -3.21 13.26
CA GLY A 161 -3.30 -2.43 12.51
C GLY A 161 -4.08 -1.46 13.41
N LEU A 162 -4.48 -1.89 14.62
CA LEU A 162 -5.13 -1.01 15.61
C LEU A 162 -4.23 0.17 15.99
N ILE A 163 -2.93 -0.07 16.18
CA ILE A 163 -1.97 0.99 16.47
C ILE A 163 -1.93 2.02 15.34
N VAL A 164 -1.80 1.55 14.09
CA VAL A 164 -1.78 2.44 12.91
C VAL A 164 -3.10 3.21 12.80
N MET A 165 -4.24 2.53 12.92
CA MET A 165 -5.56 3.18 12.84
C MET A 165 -5.74 4.27 13.90
N TYR A 166 -5.24 4.06 15.11
CA TYR A 166 -5.26 5.05 16.17
C TYR A 166 -4.46 6.30 15.80
N PHE A 167 -3.20 6.13 15.35
CA PHE A 167 -2.32 7.26 14.99
C PHE A 167 -2.81 8.06 13.77
N PHE A 168 -3.53 7.41 12.85
CA PHE A 168 -4.12 8.08 11.68
C PHE A 168 -5.54 8.60 11.93
N SER A 169 -6.11 8.36 13.12
CA SER A 169 -7.49 8.74 13.45
C SER A 169 -8.54 8.20 12.46
N ILE A 170 -8.30 7.00 11.91
CA ILE A 170 -9.19 6.35 10.92
C ILE A 170 -9.95 5.16 11.50
N THR A 171 -9.90 4.97 12.81
CA THR A 171 -10.51 3.81 13.50
C THR A 171 -12.00 3.66 13.17
N LEU A 172 -12.77 4.76 13.18
CA LEU A 172 -14.19 4.71 12.87
C LEU A 172 -14.45 4.23 11.44
N VAL A 173 -13.72 4.80 10.45
CA VAL A 173 -13.88 4.45 9.03
C VAL A 173 -13.48 3.00 8.78
N ALA A 174 -12.36 2.55 9.36
CA ALA A 174 -11.89 1.18 9.24
C ALA A 174 -12.85 0.19 9.91
N SER A 175 -13.40 0.53 11.07
CA SER A 175 -14.40 -0.31 11.77
C SER A 175 -15.68 -0.45 10.96
N MET A 176 -16.20 0.64 10.40
CA MET A 176 -17.39 0.62 9.54
C MET A 176 -17.16 -0.21 8.27
N ALA A 177 -15.99 -0.08 7.65
CA ALA A 177 -15.63 -0.89 6.48
C ALA A 177 -15.56 -2.39 6.84
N ALA A 178 -14.96 -2.73 7.98
CA ALA A 178 -14.92 -4.12 8.46
C ALA A 178 -16.30 -4.69 8.73
N ILE A 179 -17.17 -3.95 9.45
CA ILE A 179 -18.55 -4.37 9.74
C ILE A 179 -19.33 -4.61 8.44
N THR A 180 -19.19 -3.70 7.47
CA THR A 180 -19.84 -3.84 6.16
C THR A 180 -19.35 -5.07 5.42
N LEU A 181 -18.03 -5.30 5.39
CA LEU A 181 -17.44 -6.46 4.73
C LEU A 181 -17.92 -7.77 5.37
N PHE A 182 -17.88 -7.87 6.70
CA PHE A 182 -18.36 -9.05 7.42
C PHE A 182 -19.86 -9.27 7.21
N GLY A 183 -20.66 -8.21 7.26
CA GLY A 183 -22.10 -8.28 7.02
C GLY A 183 -22.44 -8.78 5.61
N VAL A 184 -21.78 -8.23 4.58
CA VAL A 184 -21.98 -8.68 3.19
C VAL A 184 -21.50 -10.11 2.99
N SER A 185 -20.34 -10.48 3.56
CA SER A 185 -19.83 -11.85 3.47
C SER A 185 -20.74 -12.86 4.16
N ALA A 186 -21.28 -12.51 5.34
CA ALA A 186 -22.21 -13.36 6.07
C ALA A 186 -23.54 -13.56 5.31
N LEU A 187 -24.09 -12.47 4.73
CA LEU A 187 -25.29 -12.53 3.90
C LEU A 187 -25.06 -13.39 2.65
N TYR A 188 -23.92 -13.23 1.99
CA TYR A 188 -23.57 -14.05 0.83
C TYR A 188 -23.48 -15.54 1.20
N SER A 189 -22.76 -15.88 2.29
CA SER A 189 -22.62 -17.26 2.74
C SER A 189 -23.95 -17.88 3.21
N ALA A 190 -24.91 -17.07 3.66
CA ALA A 190 -26.22 -17.55 4.05
C ALA A 190 -27.18 -17.77 2.86
N SER A 191 -26.85 -17.17 1.69
CA SER A 191 -27.66 -17.25 0.45
C SER A 191 -27.16 -18.30 -0.54
N THR A 192 -25.97 -18.87 -0.31
CA THR A 192 -25.36 -19.96 -1.09
C THR A 192 -25.37 -21.26 -0.34
#